data_495045dd9d805d326ce38d01113189a9
#
_entry.id   495045dd9d805d326ce38d01113189a9
#
_cell.length_a   1.000
_cell.length_b   1.000
_cell.length_c   1.000
_cell.angle_alpha   90.00
_cell.angle_beta   90.00
_cell.angle_gamma   90.00
#
_symmetry.space_group_name_H-M   'P 1'
#
loop_
_entity.id
_entity.type
_entity.pdbx_description
1 polymer ?
#
loop_
_entity_poly.entity_id
_entity_poly.type
_entity_poly.pdbx_seq_one_letter_code
_entity_poly.pdbx_strand_id
1 'polypeptide(L)'
;MESLLVYLHAEPMFAKPIIYLYPEDETNVTVKVSHPEKFTCEYPKYNEGWNVYAKPNGELKDLGSGKNLYCLYYESEGFRAKIQNDGFVVKSADVADFLDEKLEFLGLNYKERNEFIIYWLPKLEQSPYIYIRFLTIDELAMRQQLSITPTPDTLIRVMMTYKGLNKPIEVEEQELDPVVRNGFVAVEWGGMEIK
;
A
#
# COMPACT_ATOMS: atom_id res chain seq x y z
N MET A 1 13.27 21.76 -38.36
CA MET A 1 12.16 21.05 -37.65
C MET A 1 12.75 20.35 -36.47
N GLU A 2 12.80 21.05 -35.34
CA GLU A 2 13.29 20.46 -34.08
C GLU A 2 12.18 19.60 -33.47
N SER A 3 12.46 18.32 -33.33
CA SER A 3 11.59 17.37 -32.67
C SER A 3 11.58 17.69 -31.15
N LEU A 4 10.48 18.26 -30.68
CA LEU A 4 10.21 18.52 -29.29
C LEU A 4 9.98 17.16 -28.61
N LEU A 5 11.04 16.54 -28.10
CA LEU A 5 10.96 15.39 -27.18
C LEU A 5 10.38 15.90 -25.86
N VAL A 6 9.06 15.84 -25.74
CA VAL A 6 8.37 16.00 -24.47
C VAL A 6 8.72 14.76 -23.64
N TYR A 7 9.72 14.86 -22.78
CA TYR A 7 9.91 13.91 -21.69
C TYR A 7 8.72 14.08 -20.74
N LEU A 8 7.71 13.26 -20.92
CA LEU A 8 6.68 13.07 -19.91
C LEU A 8 7.36 12.45 -18.69
N HIS A 9 7.82 13.29 -17.79
CA HIS A 9 8.20 12.86 -16.44
C HIS A 9 6.88 12.48 -15.76
N ALA A 10 6.52 11.21 -15.85
CA ALA A 10 5.42 10.72 -15.03
C ALA A 10 5.76 11.01 -13.57
N GLU A 11 4.88 11.78 -12.90
CA GLU A 11 5.05 12.07 -11.48
C GLU A 11 5.03 10.76 -10.68
N PRO A 12 5.79 10.69 -9.56
CA PRO A 12 5.70 9.54 -8.68
C PRO A 12 4.25 9.37 -8.22
N MET A 13 3.77 8.13 -8.17
CA MET A 13 2.43 7.82 -7.72
C MET A 13 2.48 6.74 -6.66
N PHE A 14 1.69 6.91 -5.60
CA PHE A 14 1.27 5.78 -4.79
C PHE A 14 0.33 4.94 -5.64
N ALA A 15 0.81 3.79 -6.07
CA ALA A 15 0.03 2.85 -6.84
C ALA A 15 -0.61 1.83 -5.91
N LYS A 16 -1.90 1.63 -6.17
CA LYS A 16 -2.72 0.60 -5.55
C LYS A 16 -2.80 0.61 -4.01
N PRO A 17 -2.93 1.74 -3.31
CA PRO A 17 -3.39 1.67 -1.94
C PRO A 17 -4.77 1.03 -1.86
N ILE A 18 -4.85 -0.09 -1.14
CA ILE A 18 -6.08 -0.84 -0.89
C ILE A 18 -6.30 -0.89 0.62
N ILE A 19 -7.55 -0.65 1.05
CA ILE A 19 -7.93 -0.69 2.46
C ILE A 19 -8.92 -1.82 2.68
N TYR A 20 -8.62 -2.70 3.63
CA TYR A 20 -9.49 -3.78 4.12
C TYR A 20 -9.92 -3.48 5.55
N LEU A 21 -11.12 -3.89 5.90
CA LEU A 21 -11.72 -3.66 7.20
C LEU A 21 -12.29 -5.00 7.73
N TYR A 22 -11.85 -5.39 8.91
CA TYR A 22 -12.27 -6.62 9.59
C TYR A 22 -12.70 -6.29 11.02
N PRO A 23 -13.91 -5.72 11.22
CA PRO A 23 -14.43 -5.49 12.56
C PRO A 23 -14.75 -6.82 13.25
N GLU A 24 -14.83 -6.83 14.60
CA GLU A 24 -15.24 -8.01 15.34
C GLU A 24 -16.74 -8.33 15.13
N ASP A 25 -17.55 -7.30 15.07
CA ASP A 25 -18.98 -7.37 14.76
C ASP A 25 -19.33 -6.54 13.53
N GLU A 26 -20.42 -6.88 12.83
CA GLU A 26 -20.91 -6.11 11.71
C GLU A 26 -21.23 -4.66 12.14
N THR A 27 -20.61 -3.68 11.48
CA THR A 27 -20.74 -2.27 11.89
C THR A 27 -20.56 -1.30 10.72
N ASN A 28 -21.07 -0.09 10.91
CA ASN A 28 -20.77 1.01 10.00
C ASN A 28 -19.37 1.56 10.27
N VAL A 29 -18.59 1.71 9.20
CA VAL A 29 -17.24 2.26 9.26
C VAL A 29 -17.13 3.44 8.31
N THR A 30 -16.58 4.54 8.81
CA THR A 30 -16.19 5.69 8.00
C THR A 30 -14.68 5.70 7.83
N VAL A 31 -14.21 5.82 6.59
CA VAL A 31 -12.77 5.90 6.27
C VAL A 31 -12.50 7.23 5.59
N LYS A 32 -11.55 7.99 6.13
CA LYS A 32 -11.09 9.26 5.56
C LYS A 32 -9.59 9.22 5.35
N VAL A 33 -9.17 9.74 4.20
CA VAL A 33 -7.77 9.89 3.83
C VAL A 33 -7.47 11.38 3.68
N SER A 34 -6.34 11.84 4.18
CA SER A 34 -5.92 13.23 3.97
C SER A 34 -5.58 13.46 2.48
N HIS A 35 -5.73 14.69 2.02
CA HIS A 35 -5.38 15.09 0.66
C HIS A 35 -6.12 14.32 -0.46
N PRO A 36 -7.47 14.13 -0.36
CA PRO A 36 -8.23 13.44 -1.41
C PRO A 36 -8.20 14.20 -2.74
N GLU A 37 -7.86 15.48 -2.74
CA GLU A 37 -7.64 16.29 -3.95
C GLU A 37 -6.46 15.80 -4.81
N LYS A 38 -5.58 14.96 -4.24
CA LYS A 38 -4.46 14.31 -4.93
C LYS A 38 -4.82 12.94 -5.50
N PHE A 39 -6.04 12.47 -5.30
CA PHE A 39 -6.46 11.19 -5.86
C PHE A 39 -6.49 11.25 -7.39
N THR A 40 -5.83 10.29 -8.01
CA THR A 40 -5.85 10.08 -9.46
C THR A 40 -6.86 9.02 -9.87
N CYS A 41 -7.20 8.13 -8.93
CA CYS A 41 -8.22 7.10 -9.10
C CYS A 41 -8.79 6.71 -7.73
N GLU A 42 -10.07 6.37 -7.66
CA GLU A 42 -10.70 5.82 -6.46
C GLU A 42 -11.87 4.89 -6.79
N TYR A 43 -12.07 3.87 -5.95
CA TYR A 43 -13.21 2.96 -6.03
C TYR A 43 -13.57 2.37 -4.65
N PRO A 44 -14.83 2.49 -4.20
CA PRO A 44 -15.90 3.29 -4.80
C PRO A 44 -15.57 4.79 -4.76
N LYS A 45 -16.43 5.65 -5.33
CA LYS A 45 -16.23 7.10 -5.26
C LYS A 45 -16.08 7.57 -3.82
N TYR A 46 -15.02 8.37 -3.57
CA TYR A 46 -14.64 8.80 -2.23
C TYR A 46 -15.62 9.81 -1.63
N ASN A 47 -16.14 10.73 -2.48
CA ASN A 47 -16.91 11.89 -2.03
C ASN A 47 -16.18 12.65 -0.89
N GLU A 48 -16.72 12.69 0.33
CA GLU A 48 -16.08 13.30 1.51
C GLU A 48 -15.61 12.25 2.53
N GLY A 49 -15.40 11.02 2.07
CA GLY A 49 -15.03 9.83 2.83
C GLY A 49 -15.85 8.62 2.38
N TRP A 50 -15.29 7.44 2.57
CA TRP A 50 -16.05 6.20 2.37
C TRP A 50 -16.86 5.89 3.61
N ASN A 51 -18.12 5.58 3.41
CA ASN A 51 -19.02 5.09 4.45
C ASN A 51 -19.50 3.70 4.05
N VAL A 52 -19.10 2.69 4.79
CA VAL A 52 -19.40 1.31 4.48
C VAL A 52 -20.00 0.57 5.68
N TYR A 53 -20.83 -0.42 5.41
CA TYR A 53 -21.19 -1.44 6.37
C TYR A 53 -20.19 -2.59 6.21
N ALA A 54 -19.38 -2.83 7.24
CA ALA A 54 -18.29 -3.79 7.23
C ALA A 54 -18.65 -5.03 8.06
N LYS A 55 -18.22 -6.21 7.58
CA LYS A 55 -18.40 -7.49 8.26
C LYS A 55 -17.06 -8.09 8.71
N PRO A 56 -17.05 -8.97 9.71
CA PRO A 56 -15.84 -9.64 10.20
C PRO A 56 -15.05 -10.40 9.13
N ASN A 57 -15.73 -10.91 8.11
CA ASN A 57 -15.09 -11.63 7.01
C ASN A 57 -14.44 -10.73 5.94
N GLY A 58 -14.49 -9.40 6.13
CA GLY A 58 -13.95 -8.40 5.19
C GLY A 58 -14.92 -7.99 4.06
N GLU A 59 -16.13 -8.53 4.03
CA GLU A 59 -17.16 -8.03 3.11
C GLU A 59 -17.59 -6.62 3.52
N LEU A 60 -17.70 -5.75 2.53
CA LEU A 60 -18.14 -4.36 2.70
C LEU A 60 -19.37 -4.11 1.85
N LYS A 61 -20.26 -3.25 2.32
CA LYS A 61 -21.33 -2.66 1.51
C LYS A 61 -21.16 -1.15 1.53
N ASP A 62 -20.91 -0.57 0.36
CA ASP A 62 -20.85 0.88 0.23
C ASP A 62 -22.24 1.49 0.47
N LEU A 63 -22.35 2.37 1.46
CA LEU A 63 -23.64 2.96 1.86
C LEU A 63 -24.13 4.01 0.85
N GLY A 64 -23.22 4.59 0.06
CA GLY A 64 -23.59 5.56 -0.97
C GLY A 64 -24.19 4.92 -2.21
N SER A 65 -23.58 3.84 -2.73
CA SER A 65 -24.03 3.17 -3.96
C SER A 65 -24.79 1.86 -3.73
N GLY A 66 -24.73 1.30 -2.52
CA GLY A 66 -25.30 -0.01 -2.18
C GLY A 66 -24.53 -1.21 -2.73
N LYS A 67 -23.35 -1.01 -3.34
CA LYS A 67 -22.53 -2.07 -3.93
C LYS A 67 -21.83 -2.90 -2.86
N ASN A 68 -21.71 -4.19 -3.12
CA ASN A 68 -20.88 -5.09 -2.33
C ASN A 68 -19.43 -4.97 -2.81
N LEU A 69 -18.52 -4.87 -1.85
CA LEU A 69 -17.08 -4.70 -2.01
C LEU A 69 -16.35 -5.63 -1.04
N TYR A 70 -15.06 -5.76 -1.18
CA TYR A 70 -14.18 -6.40 -0.19
C TYR A 70 -13.00 -5.49 0.20
N CYS A 71 -12.86 -4.34 -0.45
CA CYS A 71 -11.84 -3.36 -0.16
C CYS A 71 -12.28 -1.97 -0.64
N LEU A 72 -11.58 -0.95 -0.16
CA LEU A 72 -11.60 0.40 -0.70
C LEU A 72 -10.28 0.64 -1.43
N TYR A 73 -10.34 1.30 -2.56
CA TYR A 73 -9.17 1.50 -3.41
C TYR A 73 -9.01 2.97 -3.78
N TYR A 74 -7.76 3.42 -3.83
CA TYR A 74 -7.41 4.71 -4.40
C TYR A 74 -6.00 4.68 -5.01
N GLU A 75 -5.70 5.65 -5.83
CA GLU A 75 -4.35 6.04 -6.23
C GLU A 75 -4.21 7.53 -6.00
N SER A 76 -3.03 7.97 -5.64
CA SER A 76 -2.76 9.38 -5.40
C SER A 76 -1.40 9.78 -5.94
N GLU A 77 -1.21 11.09 -6.16
CA GLU A 77 0.11 11.63 -6.38
C GLU A 77 1.05 11.18 -5.26
N GLY A 78 2.18 10.65 -5.65
CA GLY A 78 3.22 10.22 -4.73
C GLY A 78 4.16 11.36 -4.36
N PHE A 79 5.28 11.00 -3.80
CA PHE A 79 6.38 11.91 -3.50
C PHE A 79 7.67 11.44 -4.15
N ARG A 80 8.63 12.32 -4.31
CA ARG A 80 9.95 11.95 -4.80
C ARG A 80 10.71 11.21 -3.71
N ALA A 81 10.69 9.88 -3.77
CA ALA A 81 11.51 9.04 -2.90
C ALA A 81 12.93 8.90 -3.46
N LYS A 82 13.86 8.60 -2.56
CA LYS A 82 15.24 8.24 -2.88
C LYS A 82 15.56 6.94 -2.18
N ILE A 83 16.54 6.19 -2.69
CA ILE A 83 17.16 5.09 -1.95
C ILE A 83 17.68 5.66 -0.62
N GLN A 84 17.32 5.00 0.48
CA GLN A 84 17.79 5.31 1.82
C GLN A 84 19.01 4.45 2.15
N ASN A 85 19.63 4.69 3.31
CA ASN A 85 20.76 3.89 3.79
C ASN A 85 20.31 2.49 4.25
N ASP A 86 19.03 2.32 4.57
CA ASP A 86 18.39 1.08 5.01
C ASP A 86 17.43 0.53 3.94
N GLY A 87 17.16 -0.75 4.02
CA GLY A 87 16.25 -1.46 3.10
C GLY A 87 16.70 -2.89 2.86
N PHE A 88 16.25 -3.45 1.76
CA PHE A 88 16.58 -4.80 1.33
C PHE A 88 17.02 -4.76 -0.13
N VAL A 89 18.04 -5.53 -0.49
CA VAL A 89 18.43 -5.74 -1.87
C VAL A 89 18.25 -7.20 -2.21
N VAL A 90 17.22 -7.48 -3.02
CA VAL A 90 16.74 -8.83 -3.31
C VAL A 90 17.01 -9.16 -4.76
N LYS A 91 17.40 -10.41 -5.07
CA LYS A 91 17.45 -10.89 -6.45
C LYS A 91 16.04 -11.06 -6.98
N SER A 92 15.87 -10.80 -8.27
CA SER A 92 14.58 -10.96 -8.94
C SER A 92 13.97 -12.37 -8.73
N ALA A 93 14.79 -13.41 -8.79
CA ALA A 93 14.33 -14.79 -8.61
C ALA A 93 13.81 -15.11 -7.19
N ASP A 94 14.21 -14.32 -6.19
CA ASP A 94 13.91 -14.57 -4.77
C ASP A 94 12.83 -13.61 -4.24
N VAL A 95 12.37 -12.64 -5.06
CA VAL A 95 11.53 -11.53 -4.59
C VAL A 95 10.13 -11.97 -4.14
N ALA A 96 9.57 -13.01 -4.75
CA ALA A 96 8.25 -13.52 -4.37
C ALA A 96 8.26 -14.10 -2.94
N ASP A 97 9.24 -14.97 -2.66
CA ASP A 97 9.40 -15.60 -1.33
C ASP A 97 9.76 -14.55 -0.27
N PHE A 98 10.64 -13.61 -0.61
CA PHE A 98 10.97 -12.47 0.24
C PHE A 98 9.72 -11.66 0.62
N LEU A 99 8.88 -11.32 -0.35
CA LEU A 99 7.66 -10.57 -0.09
C LEU A 99 6.68 -11.38 0.77
N ASP A 100 6.49 -12.66 0.50
CA ASP A 100 5.58 -13.49 1.30
C ASP A 100 6.00 -13.52 2.76
N GLU A 101 7.30 -13.73 3.05
CA GLU A 101 7.86 -13.70 4.40
C GLU A 101 7.69 -12.34 5.08
N LYS A 102 8.13 -11.24 4.42
CA LYS A 102 8.12 -9.92 5.06
C LYS A 102 6.71 -9.37 5.25
N LEU A 103 5.81 -9.63 4.31
CA LEU A 103 4.42 -9.19 4.44
C LEU A 103 3.66 -9.97 5.53
N GLU A 104 3.97 -11.26 5.72
CA GLU A 104 3.45 -12.02 6.87
C GLU A 104 3.93 -11.44 8.19
N PHE A 105 5.23 -11.15 8.29
CA PHE A 105 5.83 -10.52 9.46
C PHE A 105 5.18 -9.16 9.78
N LEU A 106 4.84 -8.38 8.76
CA LEU A 106 4.13 -7.11 8.86
C LEU A 106 2.61 -7.26 9.10
N GLY A 107 2.11 -8.48 9.29
CA GLY A 107 0.75 -8.77 9.72
C GLY A 107 -0.28 -8.91 8.59
N LEU A 108 0.11 -8.98 7.33
CA LEU A 108 -0.81 -9.25 6.24
C LEU A 108 -1.24 -10.73 6.26
N ASN A 109 -2.54 -10.99 6.09
CA ASN A 109 -3.03 -12.35 5.91
C ASN A 109 -2.70 -12.88 4.50
N TYR A 110 -2.91 -14.18 4.28
CA TYR A 110 -2.52 -14.81 3.01
C TYR A 110 -3.23 -14.23 1.77
N LYS A 111 -4.46 -13.72 1.89
CA LYS A 111 -5.18 -13.09 0.77
C LYS A 111 -4.57 -11.74 0.42
N GLU A 112 -4.32 -10.92 1.42
CA GLU A 112 -3.71 -9.60 1.29
C GLU A 112 -2.29 -9.72 0.71
N ARG A 113 -1.49 -10.71 1.19
CA ARG A 113 -0.16 -11.00 0.64
C ARG A 113 -0.22 -11.42 -0.83
N ASN A 114 -1.13 -12.35 -1.16
CA ASN A 114 -1.28 -12.80 -2.54
C ASN A 114 -1.67 -11.66 -3.47
N GLU A 115 -2.61 -10.81 -3.08
CA GLU A 115 -3.00 -9.66 -3.90
C GLU A 115 -1.85 -8.65 -4.06
N PHE A 116 -1.07 -8.41 -3.00
CA PHE A 116 0.12 -7.58 -3.05
C PHE A 116 1.14 -8.17 -4.05
N ILE A 117 1.51 -9.44 -3.87
CA ILE A 117 2.51 -10.11 -4.70
C ILE A 117 2.06 -10.16 -6.17
N ILE A 118 0.83 -10.57 -6.45
CA ILE A 118 0.28 -10.64 -7.82
C ILE A 118 0.39 -9.28 -8.53
N TYR A 119 0.16 -8.18 -7.82
CA TYR A 119 0.23 -6.85 -8.40
C TYR A 119 1.67 -6.35 -8.62
N TRP A 120 2.55 -6.57 -7.63
CA TRP A 120 3.88 -5.99 -7.66
C TRP A 120 4.91 -6.87 -8.38
N LEU A 121 4.81 -8.18 -8.31
CA LEU A 121 5.78 -9.12 -8.86
C LEU A 121 6.16 -8.84 -10.32
N PRO A 122 5.19 -8.62 -11.26
CA PRO A 122 5.53 -8.35 -12.65
C PRO A 122 6.34 -7.05 -12.87
N LYS A 123 6.29 -6.14 -11.91
CA LYS A 123 7.05 -4.88 -11.94
C LYS A 123 8.44 -5.07 -11.33
N LEU A 124 8.52 -5.82 -10.25
CA LEU A 124 9.76 -6.07 -9.53
C LEU A 124 10.71 -6.96 -10.33
N GLU A 125 10.20 -7.96 -11.06
CA GLU A 125 11.00 -8.87 -11.87
C GLU A 125 11.61 -8.26 -13.14
N GLN A 126 11.39 -6.97 -13.41
CA GLN A 126 11.95 -6.30 -14.59
C GLN A 126 13.45 -6.01 -14.49
N SER A 127 14.06 -6.17 -13.31
CA SER A 127 15.47 -5.89 -13.07
C SER A 127 16.13 -7.07 -12.36
N PRO A 128 17.44 -7.33 -12.56
CA PRO A 128 18.15 -8.43 -11.91
C PRO A 128 18.14 -8.39 -10.39
N TYR A 129 18.13 -7.19 -9.81
CA TYR A 129 18.04 -6.91 -8.37
C TYR A 129 17.03 -5.83 -8.14
N ILE A 130 16.43 -5.85 -6.95
CA ILE A 130 15.44 -4.88 -6.52
C ILE A 130 15.85 -4.35 -5.14
N TYR A 131 15.96 -3.04 -5.02
CA TYR A 131 15.94 -2.38 -3.72
C TYR A 131 14.49 -2.25 -3.28
N ILE A 132 14.19 -2.68 -2.05
CA ILE A 132 12.86 -2.64 -1.43
C ILE A 132 13.01 -2.01 -0.04
N ARG A 133 12.10 -1.10 0.29
CA ARG A 133 11.97 -0.53 1.63
C ARG A 133 10.50 -0.30 1.96
N PHE A 134 10.10 -0.60 3.17
CA PHE A 134 8.76 -0.30 3.67
C PHE A 134 8.79 1.02 4.44
N LEU A 135 7.83 1.92 4.15
CA LEU A 135 7.74 3.19 4.87
C LEU A 135 7.32 2.95 6.32
N THR A 136 7.94 3.68 7.25
CA THR A 136 7.54 3.63 8.66
C THR A 136 6.20 4.32 8.88
N ILE A 137 5.55 4.04 10.01
CA ILE A 137 4.28 4.68 10.40
C ILE A 137 4.43 6.20 10.46
N ASP A 138 5.54 6.70 10.98
CA ASP A 138 5.81 8.14 11.06
C ASP A 138 5.99 8.78 9.69
N GLU A 139 6.70 8.11 8.77
CA GLU A 139 6.83 8.57 7.39
C GLU A 139 5.48 8.63 6.68
N LEU A 140 4.59 7.67 6.93
CA LEU A 140 3.24 7.65 6.39
C LEU A 140 2.35 8.73 7.01
N ALA A 141 2.42 8.92 8.33
CA ALA A 141 1.64 9.94 9.04
C ALA A 141 1.95 11.36 8.55
N MET A 142 3.23 11.63 8.21
CA MET A 142 3.63 12.92 7.65
C MET A 142 3.15 13.14 6.21
N ARG A 143 2.83 12.08 5.47
CA ARG A 143 2.50 12.15 4.03
C ARG A 143 1.02 11.98 3.77
N GLN A 144 0.42 11.01 4.41
CA GLN A 144 -0.97 10.63 4.19
C GLN A 144 -1.56 10.03 5.47
N GLN A 145 -2.41 10.81 6.11
CA GLN A 145 -3.14 10.36 7.28
C GLN A 145 -4.35 9.52 6.85
N LEU A 146 -4.56 8.44 7.55
CA LEU A 146 -5.73 7.56 7.43
C LEU A 146 -6.51 7.64 8.74
N SER A 147 -7.77 8.01 8.66
CA SER A 147 -8.69 8.07 9.80
C SER A 147 -9.84 7.09 9.59
N ILE A 148 -10.06 6.21 10.54
CA ILE A 148 -11.10 5.18 10.51
C ILE A 148 -11.96 5.32 11.76
N THR A 149 -13.26 5.33 11.59
CA THR A 149 -14.23 5.43 12.68
C THR A 149 -15.29 4.33 12.55
N PRO A 150 -15.50 3.46 13.56
CA PRO A 150 -14.77 3.42 14.83
C PRO A 150 -13.27 3.16 14.64
N THR A 151 -12.46 3.55 15.63
CA THR A 151 -11.02 3.37 15.59
C THR A 151 -10.69 1.86 15.63
N PRO A 152 -9.89 1.33 14.69
CA PRO A 152 -9.46 -0.06 14.74
C PRO A 152 -8.51 -0.31 15.92
N ASP A 153 -8.58 -1.50 16.52
CA ASP A 153 -7.64 -1.94 17.55
C ASP A 153 -6.26 -2.23 16.95
N THR A 154 -6.23 -2.69 15.70
CA THR A 154 -5.00 -2.91 14.93
C THR A 154 -5.09 -2.20 13.58
N LEU A 155 -4.18 -1.25 13.35
CA LEU A 155 -4.00 -0.60 12.05
C LEU A 155 -2.68 -1.05 11.43
N ILE A 156 -2.75 -1.77 10.34
CA ILE A 156 -1.60 -2.24 9.56
C ILE A 156 -1.47 -1.37 8.31
N ARG A 157 -0.31 -0.74 8.11
CA ARG A 157 -0.05 0.07 6.92
C ARG A 157 1.27 -0.36 6.29
N VAL A 158 1.21 -1.00 5.13
CA VAL A 158 2.38 -1.51 4.39
C VAL A 158 2.51 -0.76 3.07
N MET A 159 3.39 0.22 3.03
CA MET A 159 3.70 1.01 1.84
C MET A 159 5.13 0.74 1.39
N MET A 160 5.27 -0.01 0.31
CA MET A 160 6.56 -0.36 -0.27
C MET A 160 7.09 0.77 -1.17
N THR A 161 8.36 1.12 -1.01
CA THR A 161 9.11 1.84 -2.05
C THR A 161 10.12 0.88 -2.67
N TYR A 162 10.28 0.91 -3.99
CA TYR A 162 11.21 0.02 -4.66
C TYR A 162 11.93 0.69 -5.81
N LYS A 163 13.10 0.14 -6.16
CA LYS A 163 13.85 0.52 -7.36
C LYS A 163 14.51 -0.71 -7.98
N GLY A 164 14.32 -0.88 -9.29
CA GLY A 164 15.06 -1.86 -10.07
C GLY A 164 16.55 -1.50 -10.17
N LEU A 165 17.43 -2.47 -10.03
CA LEU A 165 18.87 -2.33 -10.02
C LEU A 165 19.52 -3.32 -10.99
N ASN A 166 20.51 -2.86 -11.76
CA ASN A 166 21.32 -3.74 -12.62
C ASN A 166 22.40 -4.51 -11.86
N LYS A 167 22.79 -4.02 -10.68
CA LYS A 167 23.78 -4.63 -9.78
C LYS A 167 23.33 -4.39 -8.34
N PRO A 168 23.69 -5.30 -7.41
CA PRO A 168 23.37 -5.09 -6.01
C PRO A 168 24.12 -3.83 -5.48
N ILE A 169 23.50 -3.16 -4.53
CA ILE A 169 24.09 -2.07 -3.74
C ILE A 169 24.15 -2.51 -2.29
N GLU A 170 25.05 -1.90 -1.51
CA GLU A 170 25.10 -2.11 -0.07
C GLU A 170 24.14 -1.15 0.62
N VAL A 171 23.27 -1.69 1.47
CA VAL A 171 22.39 -0.96 2.36
C VAL A 171 22.34 -1.72 3.70
N GLU A 172 22.04 -1.01 4.77
CA GLU A 172 21.74 -1.64 6.05
C GLU A 172 20.37 -2.36 5.95
N GLU A 173 20.27 -3.53 6.56
CA GLU A 173 18.98 -4.23 6.59
C GLU A 173 17.96 -3.41 7.39
N GLN A 174 16.81 -3.16 6.81
CA GLN A 174 15.74 -2.43 7.49
C GLN A 174 15.20 -3.24 8.67
N GLU A 175 15.19 -2.63 9.85
CA GLU A 175 14.50 -3.18 11.01
C GLU A 175 12.98 -3.04 10.81
N LEU A 176 12.26 -4.14 10.99
CA LEU A 176 10.80 -4.21 10.91
C LEU A 176 10.25 -4.77 12.22
N ASP A 177 9.10 -4.26 12.65
CA ASP A 177 8.41 -4.76 13.83
C ASP A 177 7.28 -5.73 13.41
N PRO A 178 7.15 -6.89 14.08
CA PRO A 178 6.07 -7.83 13.82
C PRO A 178 4.73 -7.24 14.26
N VAL A 179 3.70 -7.45 13.46
CA VAL A 179 2.35 -6.98 13.80
C VAL A 179 1.44 -8.16 14.11
N VAL A 180 0.84 -8.14 15.30
CA VAL A 180 -0.19 -9.11 15.74
C VAL A 180 -1.57 -8.49 15.53
N ARG A 181 -2.44 -9.21 14.83
CA ARG A 181 -3.83 -8.79 14.54
C ARG A 181 -4.72 -9.07 15.74
N ASN A 182 -5.33 -8.05 16.32
CA ASN A 182 -6.24 -8.13 17.45
C ASN A 182 -7.45 -7.24 17.24
N GLY A 183 -8.63 -7.66 17.69
CA GLY A 183 -9.86 -6.89 17.67
C GLY A 183 -10.26 -6.46 16.24
N PHE A 184 -10.79 -5.26 16.10
CA PHE A 184 -11.05 -4.64 14.80
C PHE A 184 -9.73 -4.35 14.08
N VAL A 185 -9.48 -5.04 12.97
CA VAL A 185 -8.29 -4.88 12.15
C VAL A 185 -8.61 -4.08 10.90
N ALA A 186 -7.83 -3.05 10.65
CA ALA A 186 -7.80 -2.35 9.36
C ALA A 186 -6.42 -2.51 8.72
N VAL A 187 -6.40 -2.80 7.43
CA VAL A 187 -5.16 -3.00 6.67
C VAL A 187 -5.14 -2.07 5.48
N GLU A 188 -4.05 -1.36 5.28
CA GLU A 188 -3.77 -0.61 4.07
C GLU A 188 -2.43 -1.07 3.49
N TRP A 189 -2.42 -1.41 2.21
CA TRP A 189 -1.16 -1.66 1.52
C TRP A 189 -1.12 -1.01 0.13
N GLY A 190 0.08 -0.67 -0.29
CA GLY A 190 0.36 -0.09 -1.60
C GLY A 190 1.85 0.04 -1.82
N GLY A 191 2.25 0.83 -2.80
CA GLY A 191 3.66 1.07 -3.03
C GLY A 191 3.95 2.12 -4.10
N MET A 192 5.24 2.36 -4.31
CA MET A 192 5.72 3.36 -5.23
C MET A 192 7.11 3.01 -5.76
N GLU A 193 7.31 3.25 -7.05
CA GLU A 193 8.65 3.16 -7.64
C GLU A 193 9.47 4.42 -7.35
N ILE A 194 10.72 4.22 -6.94
CA ILE A 194 11.74 5.28 -6.82
C ILE A 194 12.30 5.55 -8.22
N LYS A 195 12.11 6.74 -8.71
CA LYS A 195 12.63 7.20 -10.00
C LYS A 195 14.00 7.83 -9.92
#